data_80fd9c276d12dc74b8c33b0154edec39
#
_entry.id   80fd9c276d12dc74b8c33b0154edec39
#
_cell.length_a   1.000
_cell.length_b   1.000
_cell.length_c   1.000
_cell.angle_alpha   90.00
_cell.angle_beta   90.00
_cell.angle_gamma   90.00
#
_symmetry.space_group_name_H-M   'P 1'
#
loop_
_entity.id
_entity.type
_entity.pdbx_description
1 polymer ?
#
loop_
_entity_poly.entity_id
_entity_poly.type
_entity_poly.pdbx_seq_one_letter_code
_entity_poly.pdbx_strand_id
1 'polypeptide(L)'
;MVNKQPNVVCFGEVLWDIFPEGSRTGGAPFNVAYNVHKMGIDVEVISRIGEDDLGEKLQEQISKWGISTELIQIDKNHPTSTVIAKIDEHNEANYEIINNVA
;
A
#
# COMPACT_ATOMS: atom_id res chain seq x y z
N MET A 1 -21.92 -20.46 6.46
CA MET A 1 -20.84 -19.51 6.57
C MET A 1 -21.40 -18.09 6.64
N VAL A 2 -20.97 -17.35 7.61
CA VAL A 2 -21.43 -15.97 7.78
C VAL A 2 -20.54 -15.05 6.97
N ASN A 3 -21.15 -14.24 6.10
CA ASN A 3 -20.41 -13.19 5.40
C ASN A 3 -20.05 -12.10 6.40
N LYS A 4 -18.77 -11.96 6.64
CA LYS A 4 -18.27 -10.86 7.46
C LYS A 4 -18.29 -9.57 6.68
N GLN A 5 -18.94 -8.57 7.24
CA GLN A 5 -18.85 -7.21 6.73
C GLN A 5 -17.68 -6.52 7.41
N PRO A 6 -16.83 -5.78 6.68
CA PRO A 6 -15.75 -5.05 7.32
C PRO A 6 -16.33 -3.91 8.17
N ASN A 7 -15.72 -3.66 9.32
CA ASN A 7 -16.09 -2.53 10.18
C ASN A 7 -15.47 -1.23 9.68
N VAL A 8 -14.37 -1.32 8.95
CA VAL A 8 -13.66 -0.17 8.39
C VAL A 8 -13.26 -0.48 6.97
N VAL A 9 -13.50 0.47 6.07
CA VAL A 9 -13.04 0.41 4.68
C VAL A 9 -12.11 1.59 4.46
N CYS A 10 -10.90 1.30 4.00
CA CYS A 10 -9.92 2.33 3.67
C CYS A 10 -9.82 2.41 2.14
N PHE A 11 -9.99 3.60 1.61
CA PHE A 11 -9.98 3.84 0.17
C PHE A 11 -8.84 4.78 -0.20
N GLY A 12 -8.09 4.41 -1.21
CA GLY A 12 -7.06 5.27 -1.76
C GLY A 12 -5.83 4.50 -2.20
N GLU A 13 -4.70 5.15 -2.18
CA GLU A 13 -3.46 4.65 -2.75
C GLU A 13 -2.68 3.78 -1.77
N VAL A 14 -2.19 2.63 -2.27
CA VAL A 14 -1.12 1.86 -1.62
C VAL A 14 0.09 1.90 -2.53
N LEU A 15 1.28 1.98 -1.95
CA LEU A 15 2.50 2.22 -2.71
C LEU A 15 3.73 1.68 -1.97
N TRP A 16 4.87 1.74 -2.65
CA TRP A 16 6.16 1.50 -2.03
C TRP A 16 6.87 2.82 -1.76
N ASP A 17 7.28 3.02 -0.51
CA ASP A 17 8.23 4.08 -0.15
C ASP A 17 9.64 3.52 -0.31
N ILE A 18 10.41 4.10 -1.20
CA ILE A 18 11.77 3.65 -1.52
C ILE A 18 12.77 4.55 -0.79
N PHE A 19 13.50 3.95 0.16
CA PHE A 19 14.55 4.61 0.92
C PHE A 19 15.91 4.09 0.47
N PRO A 20 17.00 4.80 0.77
CA PRO A 20 18.35 4.31 0.45
C PRO A 20 18.66 2.93 1.04
N GLU A 21 18.12 2.61 2.22
CA GLU A 21 18.33 1.33 2.90
C GLU A 21 17.30 0.25 2.55
N GLY A 22 16.30 0.54 1.73
CA GLY A 22 15.30 -0.43 1.32
C GLY A 22 13.92 0.14 1.10
N SER A 23 12.97 -0.71 0.74
CA SER A 23 11.60 -0.32 0.43
C SER A 23 10.65 -0.68 1.56
N ARG A 24 9.64 0.16 1.76
CA ARG A 24 8.56 -0.07 2.73
C ARG A 24 7.22 0.16 2.07
N THR A 25 6.22 -0.61 2.50
CA THR A 25 4.85 -0.36 2.06
C THR A 25 4.36 0.96 2.66
N GLY A 26 3.61 1.72 1.87
CA GLY A 26 3.14 3.04 2.26
C GLY A 26 1.78 3.37 1.67
N GLY A 27 1.41 4.63 1.77
CA GLY A 27 0.10 5.14 1.42
C GLY A 27 -0.75 5.34 2.66
N ALA A 28 -1.39 6.53 2.76
CA ALA A 28 -2.17 6.88 3.94
C ALA A 28 -3.29 5.88 4.26
N PRO A 29 -4.13 5.44 3.30
CA PRO A 29 -5.20 4.49 3.61
C PRO A 29 -4.66 3.14 4.07
N PHE A 30 -3.53 2.70 3.54
CA PHE A 30 -2.92 1.46 3.96
C PHE A 30 -2.36 1.54 5.39
N ASN A 31 -1.71 2.64 5.72
CA ASN A 31 -1.19 2.84 7.08
C ASN A 31 -2.32 2.83 8.11
N VAL A 32 -3.45 3.44 7.80
CA VAL A 32 -4.64 3.38 8.65
C VAL A 32 -5.17 1.95 8.76
N ALA A 33 -5.29 1.25 7.63
CA ALA A 33 -5.78 -0.13 7.60
C ALA A 33 -4.91 -1.06 8.44
N TYR A 34 -3.60 -0.95 8.33
CA TYR A 34 -2.66 -1.75 9.10
C TYR A 34 -2.84 -1.54 10.61
N ASN A 35 -2.92 -0.29 11.04
CA ASN A 35 -3.08 0.04 12.45
C ASN A 35 -4.43 -0.41 13.01
N VAL A 36 -5.50 -0.24 12.23
CA VAL A 36 -6.86 -0.69 12.61
C VAL A 36 -6.89 -2.22 12.71
N HIS A 37 -6.28 -2.91 11.75
CA HIS A 37 -6.20 -4.37 11.76
C HIS A 37 -5.46 -4.90 13.00
N LYS A 38 -4.39 -4.24 13.40
CA LYS A 38 -3.63 -4.61 14.61
C LYS A 38 -4.47 -4.50 15.89
N MET A 39 -5.51 -3.69 15.90
CA MET A 39 -6.45 -3.58 17.02
C MET A 39 -7.54 -4.67 17.00
N GLY A 40 -7.48 -5.61 16.06
CA GLY A 40 -8.45 -6.69 15.93
C GLY A 40 -9.75 -6.31 15.23
N ILE A 41 -9.76 -5.19 14.52
CA ILE A 41 -10.94 -4.71 13.78
C ILE A 41 -10.84 -5.20 12.33
N ASP A 42 -11.94 -5.72 11.79
CA ASP A 42 -12.01 -6.13 10.39
C ASP A 42 -11.92 -4.91 9.48
N VAL A 43 -11.00 -4.97 8.52
CA VAL A 43 -10.73 -3.86 7.61
C VAL A 43 -10.59 -4.38 6.18
N GLU A 44 -11.09 -3.59 5.22
CA GLU A 44 -10.89 -3.81 3.79
C GLU A 44 -10.16 -2.59 3.20
N VAL A 45 -9.35 -2.85 2.19
CA VAL A 45 -8.64 -1.80 1.46
C VAL A 45 -9.12 -1.80 0.02
N ILE A 46 -9.64 -0.67 -0.43
CA ILE A 46 -10.00 -0.44 -1.83
C ILE A 46 -8.87 0.39 -2.44
N SER A 47 -8.17 -0.18 -3.39
CA SER A 47 -7.01 0.45 -4.00
C SER A 47 -6.75 -0.11 -5.39
N ARG A 48 -5.65 0.31 -5.98
CA ARG A 48 -5.23 -0.13 -7.30
C ARG A 48 -3.71 -0.22 -7.34
N ILE A 49 -3.20 -1.31 -7.91
CA ILE A 49 -1.76 -1.54 -8.09
C ILE A 49 -1.50 -1.93 -9.53
N GLY A 50 -0.24 -1.86 -9.95
CA GLY A 50 0.15 -2.30 -11.29
C GLY A 50 0.30 -3.80 -11.38
N GLU A 51 0.20 -4.33 -12.61
CA GLU A 51 0.51 -5.73 -12.92
C GLU A 51 2.01 -5.85 -13.14
N ASP A 52 2.76 -5.83 -12.04
CA ASP A 52 4.23 -5.87 -12.04
C ASP A 52 4.76 -6.52 -10.77
N ASP A 53 6.09 -6.70 -10.70
CA ASP A 53 6.74 -7.34 -9.56
C ASP A 53 6.49 -6.58 -8.25
N LEU A 54 6.49 -5.26 -8.30
CA LEU A 54 6.22 -4.43 -7.13
C LEU A 54 4.79 -4.58 -6.64
N GLY A 55 3.83 -4.68 -7.57
CA GLY A 55 2.43 -4.95 -7.24
C GLY A 55 2.24 -6.31 -6.60
N GLU A 56 2.87 -7.34 -7.15
CA GLU A 56 2.85 -8.69 -6.56
C GLU A 56 3.39 -8.71 -5.14
N LYS A 57 4.54 -8.08 -4.94
CA LYS A 57 5.16 -7.99 -3.61
C LYS A 57 4.28 -7.24 -2.62
N LEU A 58 3.62 -6.20 -3.09
CA LEU A 58 2.70 -5.41 -2.27
C LEU A 58 1.50 -6.25 -1.83
N GLN A 59 0.90 -7.01 -2.76
CA GLN A 59 -0.20 -7.93 -2.43
C GLN A 59 0.24 -9.00 -1.44
N GLU A 60 1.41 -9.59 -1.65
CA GLU A 60 1.96 -10.60 -0.75
C GLU A 60 2.14 -10.04 0.66
N GLN A 61 2.67 -8.83 0.79
CA GLN A 61 2.89 -8.19 2.07
C GLN A 61 1.57 -7.90 2.79
N ILE A 62 0.58 -7.39 2.07
CA ILE A 62 -0.74 -7.10 2.63
C ILE A 62 -1.43 -8.38 3.10
N SER A 63 -1.39 -9.44 2.29
CA SER A 63 -1.95 -10.75 2.64
C SER A 63 -1.22 -11.36 3.83
N LYS A 64 0.08 -11.22 3.90
CA LYS A 64 0.90 -11.73 4.99
C LYS A 64 0.53 -11.12 6.33
N TRP A 65 0.08 -9.88 6.32
CA TRP A 65 -0.41 -9.21 7.52
C TRP A 65 -1.88 -9.54 7.86
N GLY A 66 -2.51 -10.41 7.06
CA GLY A 66 -3.89 -10.84 7.31
C GLY A 66 -4.95 -9.88 6.81
N ILE A 67 -4.58 -8.88 6.01
CA ILE A 67 -5.52 -7.93 5.41
C ILE A 67 -5.96 -8.46 4.06
N SER A 68 -7.27 -8.42 3.78
CA SER A 68 -7.81 -8.87 2.50
C SER A 68 -7.33 -8.00 1.33
N THR A 69 -7.03 -8.65 0.21
CA THR A 69 -6.66 -7.98 -1.04
C THR A 69 -7.77 -8.05 -2.10
N GLU A 70 -8.97 -8.53 -1.73
CA GLU A 70 -10.06 -8.77 -2.68
C GLU A 70 -10.53 -7.51 -3.41
N LEU A 71 -10.43 -6.36 -2.76
CA LEU A 71 -10.88 -5.08 -3.31
C LEU A 71 -9.74 -4.25 -3.89
N ILE A 72 -8.57 -4.84 -4.06
CA ILE A 72 -7.44 -4.19 -4.72
C ILE A 72 -7.47 -4.54 -6.20
N GLN A 73 -7.62 -3.54 -7.04
CA GLN A 73 -7.67 -3.69 -8.49
C GLN A 73 -6.27 -3.81 -9.08
N ILE A 74 -6.16 -4.53 -10.19
CA ILE A 74 -4.91 -4.66 -10.93
C ILE A 74 -5.00 -3.80 -12.20
N ASP A 75 -4.06 -2.88 -12.37
CA ASP A 75 -3.97 -2.04 -13.55
C ASP A 75 -2.91 -2.59 -14.50
N LYS A 76 -3.33 -2.95 -15.70
CA LYS A 76 -2.44 -3.53 -16.72
C LYS A 76 -1.68 -2.47 -17.51
N ASN A 77 -2.06 -1.21 -17.37
CA ASN A 77 -1.53 -0.11 -18.19
C ASN A 77 -0.61 0.83 -17.43
N HIS A 78 -0.59 0.76 -16.11
CA HIS A 78 0.22 1.66 -15.29
C HIS A 78 0.99 0.86 -14.22
N PRO A 79 2.22 1.26 -13.92
CA PRO A 79 3.00 0.59 -12.89
C PRO A 79 2.49 0.88 -11.49
N THR A 80 2.87 0.02 -10.54
CA THR A 80 2.60 0.24 -9.13
C THR A 80 3.23 1.55 -8.66
N SER A 81 2.51 2.27 -7.81
CA SER A 81 2.97 3.56 -7.28
C SER A 81 4.21 3.41 -6.42
N THR A 82 5.14 4.35 -6.59
CA THR A 82 6.34 4.43 -5.76
C THR A 82 6.59 5.88 -5.35
N VAL A 83 7.15 6.04 -4.17
CA VAL A 83 7.64 7.33 -3.70
C VAL A 83 9.10 7.14 -3.30
N ILE A 84 9.97 7.95 -3.85
CA ILE A 84 11.40 7.88 -3.55
C ILE A 84 11.70 8.87 -2.43
N ALA A 85 12.20 8.33 -1.31
CA ALA A 85 12.64 9.15 -0.18
C ALA A 85 14.15 9.36 -0.26
N LYS A 86 14.58 10.60 -0.27
CA LYS A 86 15.99 10.99 -0.25
C LYS A 86 16.27 11.74 1.03
N ILE A 87 17.38 11.41 1.67
CA ILE A 87 17.83 12.09 2.88
C ILE A 87 18.92 13.06 2.47
N ASP A 88 18.72 14.34 2.77
CA ASP A 88 19.70 15.39 2.44
C ASP A 88 20.82 15.48 3.49
N GLU A 89 21.75 16.42 3.29
CA GLU A 89 22.88 16.65 4.17
C GLU A 89 22.49 17.11 5.58
N HIS A 90 21.25 17.57 5.75
CA HIS A 90 20.69 17.99 7.05
C HIS A 90 19.85 16.92 7.72
N ASN A 91 19.89 15.66 7.22
CA ASN A 91 19.07 14.56 7.68
C ASN A 91 17.55 14.77 7.47
N GLU A 92 17.19 15.64 6.55
CA GLU A 92 15.79 15.84 6.18
C GLU A 92 15.38 14.94 5.04
N ALA A 93 14.20 14.33 5.14
CA ALA A 93 13.67 13.48 4.08
C ALA A 93 12.98 14.34 3.01
N ASN A 94 13.37 14.14 1.75
CA ASN A 94 12.71 14.71 0.59
C ASN A 94 12.07 13.56 -0.20
N TYR A 95 10.82 13.76 -0.64
CA TYR A 95 10.06 12.73 -1.34
C TYR A 95 9.82 13.12 -2.78
N GLU A 96 10.07 12.17 -3.68
CA GLU A 96 9.76 12.31 -5.09
C GLU A 96 8.60 11.39 -5.43
N ILE A 97 7.47 11.97 -5.85
CA ILE A 97 6.30 11.24 -6.26
C ILE A 97 6.41 10.93 -7.75
N ILE A 98 6.32 9.64 -8.09
CA ILE A 98 6.36 9.20 -9.48
C ILE A 98 4.96 9.30 -10.07
N ASN A 99 4.83 10.00 -11.19
CA ASN A 99 3.57 10.19 -11.90
C ASN A 99 3.29 9.03 -12.86
N ASN A 100 2.04 8.97 -13.37
CA ASN A 100 1.58 7.95 -14.32
C ASN A 100 1.69 6.53 -13.77
N VAL A 101 1.22 6.35 -12.56
CA VAL A 101 1.19 5.06 -11.86
C VAL A 101 -0.24 4.62 -11.59
N ALA A 102 -0.37 3.37 -11.21
CA ALA A 102 -1.66 2.78 -10.88
C ALA A 102 -2.35 3.47 -9.68
#